data_c2257963044338d59a95b87bd7fd990b
#
_entry.id   c2257963044338d59a95b87bd7fd990b
#
_cell.length_a   1.000
_cell.length_b   1.000
_cell.length_c   1.000
_cell.angle_alpha   90.00
_cell.angle_beta   90.00
_cell.angle_gamma   90.00
#
_symmetry.space_group_name_H-M   'P 1'
#
loop_
_entity.id
_entity.type
_entity.pdbx_description
1 polymer ?
#
loop_
_entity_poly.entity_id
_entity_poly.type
_entity_poly.pdbx_seq_one_letter_code
_entity_poly.pdbx_strand_id
1 'polypeptide(L)'
;MTGTTENPQAARRSDATRATILAAARERFAADGYEKATIRAIARDARIDPSMVMRYYGNKAGLFAAAVAIDPGLPGMTFDSPEEIGRTLVRHFLTLWEENEEFTALMRVGATDATAAERMQVVLREQLIPLARRVGPDPEQAAARAALCASTVLGLALTRYVLRFPASVALGHEEIVDWLGPTLQRYLTAPTP
;
A
#
# COMPACT_ATOMS: atom_id res chain seq x y z
N MET A 1 -21.53 33.34 15.65
CA MET A 1 -20.34 32.86 14.92
C MET A 1 -19.19 32.77 15.91
N THR A 2 -19.03 31.66 16.58
CA THR A 2 -17.95 31.44 17.54
C THR A 2 -16.86 30.62 16.81
N GLY A 3 -15.85 31.35 16.30
CA GLY A 3 -14.65 30.73 15.74
C GLY A 3 -13.81 30.09 16.86
N THR A 4 -13.73 28.77 16.90
CA THR A 4 -12.83 28.04 17.78
C THR A 4 -11.41 28.26 17.28
N THR A 5 -10.71 29.22 17.88
CA THR A 5 -9.29 29.47 17.61
C THR A 5 -8.51 28.27 18.17
N GLU A 6 -8.11 27.32 17.33
CA GLU A 6 -7.20 26.25 17.74
C GLU A 6 -5.91 26.87 18.27
N ASN A 7 -5.52 26.48 19.49
CA ASN A 7 -4.31 26.96 20.13
C ASN A 7 -3.08 26.37 19.40
N PRO A 8 -2.23 27.20 18.73
CA PRO A 8 -1.09 26.72 17.95
C PRO A 8 -0.09 25.88 18.77
N GLN A 9 -0.05 26.09 20.08
CA GLN A 9 0.83 25.34 20.97
C GLN A 9 0.27 23.96 21.29
N ALA A 10 -1.05 23.80 21.33
CA ALA A 10 -1.71 22.50 21.50
C ALA A 10 -1.57 21.65 20.22
N ALA A 11 -1.68 22.26 19.04
CA ALA A 11 -1.47 21.59 17.75
C ALA A 11 -0.03 21.04 17.65
N ARG A 12 0.98 21.86 17.93
CA ARG A 12 2.41 21.43 17.91
C ARG A 12 2.70 20.27 18.89
N ARG A 13 2.10 20.28 20.09
CA ARG A 13 2.24 19.16 21.06
C ARG A 13 1.56 17.90 20.53
N SER A 14 0.42 18.02 19.89
CA SER A 14 -0.28 16.90 19.26
C SER A 14 0.57 16.28 18.14
N ASP A 15 1.18 17.11 17.30
CA ASP A 15 2.02 16.66 16.18
C ASP A 15 3.30 15.97 16.67
N ALA A 16 3.95 16.51 17.70
CA ALA A 16 5.11 15.89 18.33
C ALA A 16 4.76 14.53 18.95
N THR A 17 3.59 14.43 19.61
CA THR A 17 3.10 13.17 20.18
C THR A 17 2.82 12.14 19.09
N ARG A 18 2.17 12.54 18.00
CA ARG A 18 1.92 11.65 16.84
C ARG A 18 3.22 11.13 16.24
N ALA A 19 4.20 12.03 16.03
CA ALA A 19 5.51 11.64 15.49
C ALA A 19 6.23 10.62 16.38
N THR A 20 6.20 10.79 17.70
CA THR A 20 6.78 9.84 18.67
C THR A 20 6.09 8.47 18.59
N ILE A 21 4.76 8.45 18.54
CA ILE A 21 4.00 7.19 18.39
C ILE A 21 4.37 6.49 17.09
N LEU A 22 4.42 7.21 15.97
CA LEU A 22 4.74 6.63 14.65
C LEU A 22 6.16 6.08 14.60
N ALA A 23 7.14 6.76 15.21
CA ALA A 23 8.50 6.26 15.28
C ALA A 23 8.58 4.91 16.02
N ALA A 24 8.00 4.84 17.23
CA ALA A 24 7.95 3.61 18.01
C ALA A 24 7.14 2.50 17.30
N ALA A 25 6.07 2.87 16.59
CA ALA A 25 5.28 1.92 15.83
C ALA A 25 6.07 1.31 14.66
N ARG A 26 6.82 2.12 13.90
CA ARG A 26 7.68 1.64 12.81
C ARG A 26 8.72 0.64 13.30
N GLU A 27 9.44 0.99 14.36
CA GLU A 27 10.45 0.11 14.96
C GLU A 27 9.82 -1.22 15.43
N ARG A 28 8.66 -1.14 16.10
CA ARG A 28 7.98 -2.32 16.63
C ARG A 28 7.42 -3.20 15.52
N PHE A 29 6.79 -2.63 14.51
CA PHE A 29 6.28 -3.41 13.37
C PHE A 29 7.40 -4.02 12.53
N ALA A 30 8.52 -3.33 12.36
CA ALA A 30 9.69 -3.88 11.68
C ALA A 30 10.33 -5.05 12.47
N ALA A 31 10.39 -4.95 13.81
CA ALA A 31 11.00 -5.99 14.65
C ALA A 31 10.13 -7.22 14.86
N ASP A 32 8.84 -7.03 15.13
CA ASP A 32 7.92 -8.08 15.57
C ASP A 32 6.94 -8.53 14.47
N GLY A 33 6.85 -7.81 13.35
CA GLY A 33 5.80 -7.94 12.34
C GLY A 33 4.44 -7.43 12.84
N TYR A 34 3.47 -7.31 11.92
CA TYR A 34 2.14 -6.81 12.25
C TYR A 34 1.44 -7.67 13.32
N GLU A 35 1.47 -9.00 13.21
CA GLU A 35 0.66 -9.88 14.08
C GLU A 35 1.09 -9.81 15.56
N LYS A 36 2.38 -9.82 15.84
CA LYS A 36 2.93 -9.88 17.21
C LYS A 36 2.99 -8.52 17.90
N ALA A 37 3.14 -7.43 17.13
CA ALA A 37 3.13 -6.09 17.70
C ALA A 37 1.81 -5.76 18.39
N THR A 38 1.86 -5.03 19.51
CA THR A 38 0.67 -4.63 20.26
C THR A 38 0.67 -3.13 20.55
N ILE A 39 -0.52 -2.52 20.60
CA ILE A 39 -0.68 -1.09 20.96
C ILE A 39 -0.01 -0.81 22.32
N ARG A 40 -0.13 -1.73 23.32
CA ARG A 40 0.49 -1.55 24.64
C ARG A 40 2.02 -1.54 24.56
N ALA A 41 2.63 -2.40 23.75
CA ALA A 41 4.08 -2.42 23.56
C ALA A 41 4.56 -1.13 22.89
N ILE A 42 3.91 -0.70 21.81
CA ILE A 42 4.22 0.54 21.10
C ILE A 42 4.07 1.77 22.00
N ALA A 43 2.99 1.84 22.79
CA ALA A 43 2.75 2.92 23.72
C ALA A 43 3.84 3.00 24.82
N ARG A 44 4.28 1.85 25.33
CA ARG A 44 5.41 1.75 26.29
C ARG A 44 6.70 2.25 25.67
N ASP A 45 7.01 1.84 24.45
CA ASP A 45 8.24 2.25 23.75
C ASP A 45 8.22 3.77 23.45
N ALA A 46 7.07 4.29 23.07
CA ALA A 46 6.82 5.73 22.88
C ALA A 46 6.76 6.53 24.20
N ARG A 47 6.68 5.87 25.36
CA ARG A 47 6.42 6.48 26.68
C ARG A 47 5.14 7.31 26.72
N ILE A 48 4.08 6.81 26.12
CA ILE A 48 2.78 7.46 25.97
C ILE A 48 1.71 6.49 26.46
N ASP A 49 0.62 7.04 27.00
CA ASP A 49 -0.52 6.23 27.42
C ASP A 49 -1.17 5.52 26.22
N PRO A 50 -1.50 4.21 26.33
CA PRO A 50 -2.17 3.48 25.26
C PRO A 50 -3.48 4.10 24.78
N SER A 51 -4.22 4.77 25.65
CA SER A 51 -5.46 5.46 25.28
C SER A 51 -5.23 6.62 24.32
N MET A 52 -4.07 7.27 24.42
CA MET A 52 -3.66 8.33 23.47
C MET A 52 -3.37 7.75 22.10
N VAL A 53 -2.72 6.58 22.03
CA VAL A 53 -2.48 5.90 20.76
C VAL A 53 -3.81 5.55 20.10
N MET A 54 -4.74 4.96 20.87
CA MET A 54 -6.08 4.64 20.39
C MET A 54 -6.86 5.90 19.96
N ARG A 55 -6.72 7.00 20.67
CA ARG A 55 -7.38 8.27 20.31
C ARG A 55 -6.89 8.83 18.97
N TYR A 56 -5.59 8.70 18.67
CA TYR A 56 -5.02 9.24 17.43
C TYR A 56 -5.22 8.33 16.22
N TYR A 57 -5.19 7.01 16.41
CA TYR A 57 -5.14 6.04 15.32
C TYR A 57 -6.29 5.02 15.33
N GLY A 58 -7.20 5.10 16.29
CA GLY A 58 -8.38 4.26 16.40
C GLY A 58 -8.08 2.82 16.84
N ASN A 59 -7.25 2.12 16.09
CA ASN A 59 -6.91 0.72 16.34
C ASN A 59 -5.49 0.39 15.86
N LYS A 60 -5.08 -0.88 15.99
CA LYS A 60 -3.77 -1.36 15.54
C LYS A 60 -3.61 -1.25 14.02
N ALA A 61 -4.68 -1.49 13.27
CA ALA A 61 -4.66 -1.42 11.80
C ALA A 61 -4.45 0.03 11.33
N GLY A 62 -5.17 0.99 11.92
CA GLY A 62 -5.00 2.41 11.63
C GLY A 62 -3.61 2.93 12.00
N LEU A 63 -3.05 2.50 13.15
CA LEU A 63 -1.69 2.83 13.53
C LEU A 63 -0.67 2.22 12.56
N PHE A 64 -0.84 0.97 12.16
CA PHE A 64 0.02 0.30 11.19
C PHE A 64 0.00 1.02 9.84
N ALA A 65 -1.18 1.29 9.30
CA ALA A 65 -1.36 2.01 8.05
C ALA A 65 -0.72 3.41 8.06
N ALA A 66 -0.74 4.10 9.21
CA ALA A 66 -0.09 5.39 9.37
C ALA A 66 1.44 5.29 9.56
N ALA A 67 1.93 4.20 10.15
CA ALA A 67 3.35 4.00 10.44
C ALA A 67 4.12 3.51 9.21
N VAL A 68 3.53 2.64 8.40
CA VAL A 68 4.20 2.03 7.25
C VAL A 68 4.20 2.98 6.07
N ALA A 69 5.40 3.31 5.59
CA ALA A 69 5.58 4.06 4.35
C ALA A 69 5.62 3.07 3.18
N ILE A 70 4.49 2.91 2.51
CA ILE A 70 4.39 2.05 1.33
C ILE A 70 4.68 2.86 0.09
N ASP A 71 5.84 2.62 -0.49
CA ASP A 71 6.24 3.18 -1.78
C ASP A 71 6.61 2.04 -2.73
N PRO A 72 5.74 1.67 -3.67
CA PRO A 72 6.06 0.70 -4.70
C PRO A 72 7.03 1.20 -5.76
N GLY A 73 7.47 2.47 -5.75
CA GLY A 73 8.46 3.01 -6.65
C GLY A 73 8.05 3.10 -8.13
N LEU A 74 6.75 3.06 -8.42
CA LEU A 74 6.24 2.97 -9.79
C LEU A 74 6.55 4.20 -10.68
N PRO A 75 6.54 5.45 -10.17
CA PRO A 75 6.84 6.63 -10.99
C PRO A 75 8.26 6.64 -11.54
N GLY A 76 9.21 6.05 -10.81
CA GLY A 76 10.62 5.97 -11.19
C GLY A 76 10.96 4.77 -12.08
N MET A 77 10.04 3.86 -12.34
CA MET A 77 10.29 2.67 -13.15
C MET A 77 10.67 3.03 -14.59
N THR A 78 11.69 2.34 -15.09
CA THR A 78 12.09 2.34 -16.50
C THR A 78 11.70 1.02 -17.14
N PHE A 79 11.47 1.02 -18.43
CA PHE A 79 11.10 -0.16 -19.21
C PHE A 79 12.04 -0.28 -20.39
N ASP A 80 12.50 -1.49 -20.66
CA ASP A 80 13.44 -1.77 -21.76
C ASP A 80 12.76 -1.52 -23.11
N SER A 81 11.47 -1.81 -23.22
CA SER A 81 10.64 -1.48 -24.37
C SER A 81 9.18 -1.21 -23.97
N PRO A 82 8.42 -0.49 -24.80
CA PRO A 82 6.98 -0.27 -24.55
C PRO A 82 6.17 -1.56 -24.50
N GLU A 83 6.61 -2.64 -25.14
CA GLU A 83 5.95 -3.94 -25.21
C GLU A 83 6.14 -4.76 -23.92
N GLU A 84 7.16 -4.44 -23.12
CA GLU A 84 7.52 -5.16 -21.90
C GLU A 84 6.98 -4.53 -20.60
N ILE A 85 6.23 -3.43 -20.69
CA ILE A 85 5.68 -2.72 -19.52
C ILE A 85 4.90 -3.65 -18.61
N GLY A 86 3.98 -4.43 -19.18
CA GLY A 86 3.12 -5.32 -18.42
C GLY A 86 3.90 -6.43 -17.69
N ARG A 87 4.86 -7.06 -18.38
CA ARG A 87 5.71 -8.12 -17.80
C ARG A 87 6.59 -7.56 -16.69
N THR A 88 7.22 -6.42 -16.94
CA THR A 88 8.08 -5.74 -15.94
C THR A 88 7.28 -5.39 -14.68
N LEU A 89 6.05 -4.88 -14.83
CA LEU A 89 5.19 -4.59 -13.69
C LEU A 89 4.81 -5.83 -12.90
N VAL A 90 4.45 -6.92 -13.57
CA VAL A 90 4.11 -8.18 -12.85
C VAL A 90 5.31 -8.69 -12.05
N ARG A 91 6.52 -8.73 -12.64
CA ARG A 91 7.75 -9.12 -11.93
C ARG A 91 8.00 -8.22 -10.73
N HIS A 92 7.91 -6.90 -10.94
CA HIS A 92 8.10 -5.93 -9.87
C HIS A 92 7.14 -6.15 -8.69
N PHE A 93 5.87 -6.35 -8.95
CA PHE A 93 4.89 -6.60 -7.89
C PHE A 93 5.10 -7.94 -7.19
N LEU A 94 5.47 -9.01 -7.90
CA LEU A 94 5.80 -10.30 -7.28
C LEU A 94 6.97 -10.14 -6.30
N THR A 95 8.07 -9.52 -6.74
CA THR A 95 9.23 -9.22 -5.89
C THR A 95 8.83 -8.37 -4.69
N LEU A 96 8.06 -7.30 -4.92
CA LEU A 96 7.63 -6.39 -3.88
C LEU A 96 6.86 -7.10 -2.76
N TRP A 97 5.94 -8.00 -3.10
CA TRP A 97 5.16 -8.75 -2.09
C TRP A 97 5.95 -9.85 -1.39
N GLU A 98 6.94 -10.41 -2.03
CA GLU A 98 7.77 -11.46 -1.43
C GLU A 98 8.87 -10.90 -0.53
N GLU A 99 9.39 -9.73 -0.86
CA GLU A 99 10.42 -9.06 -0.07
C GLU A 99 9.86 -8.18 1.05
N ASN A 100 8.58 -7.75 0.96
CA ASN A 100 7.99 -6.80 1.92
C ASN A 100 6.73 -7.35 2.57
N GLU A 101 6.89 -7.93 3.76
CA GLU A 101 5.78 -8.43 4.57
C GLU A 101 4.73 -7.34 4.89
N GLU A 102 5.16 -6.08 4.93
CA GLU A 102 4.31 -4.92 5.21
C GLU A 102 3.23 -4.70 4.15
N PHE A 103 3.53 -4.93 2.86
CA PHE A 103 2.54 -4.87 1.79
C PHE A 103 1.45 -5.92 1.95
N THR A 104 1.84 -7.14 2.26
CA THR A 104 0.89 -8.24 2.50
C THR A 104 0.06 -7.99 3.74
N ALA A 105 0.65 -7.44 4.81
CA ALA A 105 -0.06 -7.07 6.02
C ALA A 105 -1.05 -5.91 5.77
N LEU A 106 -0.65 -4.87 5.02
CA LEU A 106 -1.55 -3.77 4.68
C LEU A 106 -2.75 -4.24 3.86
N MET A 107 -2.54 -5.11 2.89
CA MET A 107 -3.63 -5.67 2.09
C MET A 107 -4.62 -6.46 2.95
N ARG A 108 -4.10 -7.24 3.90
CA ARG A 108 -4.92 -8.03 4.83
C ARG A 108 -5.81 -7.14 5.70
N VAL A 109 -5.26 -6.05 6.24
CA VAL A 109 -6.03 -5.10 7.06
C VAL A 109 -6.86 -4.13 6.23
N GLY A 110 -6.44 -3.76 5.04
CA GLY A 110 -7.14 -2.82 4.15
C GLY A 110 -8.52 -3.30 3.72
N ALA A 111 -8.77 -4.61 3.74
CA ALA A 111 -10.09 -5.16 3.46
C ALA A 111 -11.13 -4.87 4.56
N THR A 112 -10.70 -4.52 5.78
CA THR A 112 -11.59 -4.36 6.96
C THR A 112 -11.39 -3.06 7.72
N ASP A 113 -10.35 -2.29 7.42
CA ASP A 113 -10.02 -1.02 8.07
C ASP A 113 -9.97 0.14 7.08
N ALA A 114 -10.76 1.18 7.33
CA ALA A 114 -10.89 2.32 6.43
C ALA A 114 -9.58 3.10 6.26
N THR A 115 -8.77 3.24 7.32
CA THR A 115 -7.49 3.97 7.25
C THR A 115 -6.48 3.21 6.40
N ALA A 116 -6.44 1.88 6.52
CA ALA A 116 -5.59 1.04 5.69
C ALA A 116 -6.06 1.03 4.23
N ALA A 117 -7.36 1.00 3.98
CA ALA A 117 -7.93 1.14 2.64
C ALA A 117 -7.58 2.49 2.01
N GLU A 118 -7.63 3.59 2.77
CA GLU A 118 -7.24 4.92 2.31
C GLU A 118 -5.76 4.98 1.90
N ARG A 119 -4.86 4.31 2.62
CA ARG A 119 -3.45 4.20 2.24
C ARG A 119 -3.26 3.49 0.90
N MET A 120 -3.99 2.42 0.66
CA MET A 120 -3.97 1.75 -0.65
C MET A 120 -4.50 2.66 -1.77
N GLN A 121 -5.51 3.47 -1.50
CA GLN A 121 -6.00 4.47 -2.46
C GLN A 121 -4.97 5.57 -2.74
N VAL A 122 -4.16 5.96 -1.73
CA VAL A 122 -3.03 6.90 -1.92
C VAL A 122 -2.02 6.31 -2.90
N VAL A 123 -1.62 5.04 -2.72
CA VAL A 123 -0.72 4.35 -3.66
C VAL A 123 -1.29 4.35 -5.08
N LEU A 124 -2.58 4.05 -5.24
CA LEU A 124 -3.22 4.11 -6.55
C LEU A 124 -3.12 5.51 -7.17
N ARG A 125 -3.50 6.55 -6.42
CA ARG A 125 -3.52 7.94 -6.91
C ARG A 125 -2.13 8.49 -7.23
N GLU A 126 -1.15 8.23 -6.37
CA GLU A 126 0.16 8.88 -6.41
C GLU A 126 1.19 8.09 -7.20
N GLN A 127 0.95 6.81 -7.40
CA GLN A 127 1.90 5.92 -8.04
C GLN A 127 1.37 5.32 -9.35
N LEU A 128 0.25 4.59 -9.30
CA LEU A 128 -0.21 3.82 -10.45
C LEU A 128 -0.91 4.69 -11.50
N ILE A 129 -1.70 5.68 -11.10
CA ILE A 129 -2.33 6.61 -12.05
C ILE A 129 -1.28 7.44 -12.82
N PRO A 130 -0.25 8.04 -12.19
CA PRO A 130 0.83 8.70 -12.91
C PRO A 130 1.57 7.78 -13.88
N LEU A 131 1.83 6.53 -13.48
CA LEU A 131 2.41 5.54 -14.38
C LEU A 131 1.52 5.29 -15.60
N ALA A 132 0.23 4.98 -15.38
CA ALA A 132 -0.72 4.73 -16.45
C ALA A 132 -0.87 5.94 -17.40
N ARG A 133 -0.81 7.16 -16.85
CA ARG A 133 -0.81 8.40 -17.66
C ARG A 133 0.43 8.54 -18.52
N ARG A 134 1.59 8.11 -18.02
CA ARG A 134 2.87 8.19 -18.73
C ARG A 134 2.96 7.20 -19.90
N VAL A 135 2.44 5.98 -19.70
CA VAL A 135 2.60 4.88 -20.68
C VAL A 135 1.38 4.65 -21.56
N GLY A 136 0.22 5.17 -21.17
CA GLY A 136 -1.03 4.96 -21.88
C GLY A 136 -1.23 5.93 -23.04
N PRO A 137 -2.08 5.55 -24.02
CA PRO A 137 -2.34 6.38 -25.21
C PRO A 137 -3.24 7.59 -24.91
N ASP A 138 -4.04 7.54 -23.84
CA ASP A 138 -5.00 8.57 -23.47
C ASP A 138 -4.90 8.89 -21.96
N PRO A 139 -4.42 10.11 -21.60
CA PRO A 139 -4.30 10.53 -20.21
C PRO A 139 -5.63 10.58 -19.42
N GLU A 140 -6.77 10.78 -20.10
CA GLU A 140 -8.09 10.84 -19.47
C GLU A 140 -8.52 9.44 -18.98
N GLN A 141 -8.07 8.39 -19.63
CA GLN A 141 -8.33 7.01 -19.26
C GLN A 141 -7.38 6.47 -18.17
N ALA A 142 -6.36 7.23 -17.78
CA ALA A 142 -5.30 6.75 -16.88
C ALA A 142 -5.85 6.19 -15.55
N ALA A 143 -6.87 6.83 -14.97
CA ALA A 143 -7.47 6.38 -13.71
C ALA A 143 -8.18 5.02 -13.86
N ALA A 144 -8.95 4.83 -14.93
CA ALA A 144 -9.64 3.57 -15.22
C ALA A 144 -8.64 2.44 -15.52
N ARG A 145 -7.61 2.71 -16.33
CA ARG A 145 -6.56 1.76 -16.68
C ARG A 145 -5.74 1.35 -15.45
N ALA A 146 -5.37 2.30 -14.60
CA ALA A 146 -4.71 2.04 -13.32
C ALA A 146 -5.58 1.19 -12.38
N ALA A 147 -6.90 1.46 -12.31
CA ALA A 147 -7.82 0.69 -11.48
C ALA A 147 -7.93 -0.77 -11.95
N LEU A 148 -7.97 -1.03 -13.25
CA LEU A 148 -7.97 -2.40 -13.80
C LEU A 148 -6.67 -3.15 -13.48
N CYS A 149 -5.53 -2.48 -13.61
CA CYS A 149 -4.23 -3.03 -13.21
C CYS A 149 -4.21 -3.34 -11.70
N ALA A 150 -4.63 -2.39 -10.86
CA ALA A 150 -4.70 -2.59 -9.41
C ALA A 150 -5.60 -3.76 -9.04
N SER A 151 -6.78 -3.87 -9.63
CA SER A 151 -7.72 -4.98 -9.37
C SER A 151 -7.09 -6.34 -9.69
N THR A 152 -6.39 -6.46 -10.81
CA THR A 152 -5.74 -7.70 -11.23
C THR A 152 -4.59 -8.06 -10.30
N VAL A 153 -3.72 -7.10 -10.01
CA VAL A 153 -2.53 -7.27 -9.19
C VAL A 153 -2.90 -7.57 -7.74
N LEU A 154 -3.85 -6.82 -7.16
CA LEU A 154 -4.33 -7.07 -5.80
C LEU A 154 -5.10 -8.38 -5.67
N GLY A 155 -5.85 -8.78 -6.70
CA GLY A 155 -6.51 -10.07 -6.75
C GLY A 155 -5.52 -11.25 -6.71
N LEU A 156 -4.44 -11.18 -7.49
CA LEU A 156 -3.35 -12.15 -7.43
C LEU A 156 -2.73 -12.17 -6.03
N ALA A 157 -2.37 -11.02 -5.49
CA ALA A 157 -1.74 -10.93 -4.18
C ALA A 157 -2.64 -11.49 -3.08
N LEU A 158 -3.92 -11.15 -3.08
CA LEU A 158 -4.89 -11.67 -2.12
C LEU A 158 -4.99 -13.20 -2.18
N THR A 159 -5.12 -13.76 -3.38
CA THR A 159 -5.29 -15.21 -3.56
C THR A 159 -4.02 -16.00 -3.29
N ARG A 160 -2.84 -15.45 -3.63
CA ARG A 160 -1.56 -16.12 -3.48
C ARG A 160 -0.97 -15.97 -2.07
N TYR A 161 -0.93 -14.76 -1.53
CA TYR A 161 -0.18 -14.47 -0.29
C TYR A 161 -1.06 -14.40 0.96
N VAL A 162 -2.34 -14.03 0.82
CA VAL A 162 -3.26 -13.89 1.97
C VAL A 162 -4.13 -15.12 2.13
N LEU A 163 -4.94 -15.45 1.12
CA LEU A 163 -5.86 -16.60 1.16
C LEU A 163 -5.17 -17.94 0.86
N ARG A 164 -3.99 -17.88 0.20
CA ARG A 164 -3.15 -19.03 -0.12
C ARG A 164 -3.90 -20.13 -0.87
N PHE A 165 -4.62 -19.76 -1.91
CA PHE A 165 -5.29 -20.74 -2.78
C PHE A 165 -4.25 -21.71 -3.36
N PRO A 166 -4.40 -23.05 -3.19
CA PRO A 166 -3.38 -24.00 -3.63
C PRO A 166 -2.95 -23.84 -5.09
N ALA A 167 -3.91 -23.63 -5.99
CA ALA A 167 -3.64 -23.41 -7.40
C ALA A 167 -2.84 -22.10 -7.64
N SER A 168 -3.17 -21.01 -6.92
CA SER A 168 -2.47 -19.73 -7.04
C SER A 168 -1.04 -19.79 -6.48
N VAL A 169 -0.85 -20.51 -5.38
CA VAL A 169 0.47 -20.71 -4.76
C VAL A 169 1.37 -21.61 -5.62
N ALA A 170 0.79 -22.59 -6.33
CA ALA A 170 1.54 -23.51 -7.17
C ALA A 170 2.11 -22.89 -8.46
N LEU A 171 1.53 -21.76 -8.94
CA LEU A 171 2.04 -21.08 -10.13
C LEU A 171 3.48 -20.58 -9.91
N GLY A 172 4.36 -20.82 -10.88
CA GLY A 172 5.70 -20.22 -10.89
C GLY A 172 5.69 -18.74 -11.25
N HIS A 173 6.75 -17.99 -10.87
CA HIS A 173 6.84 -16.55 -11.16
C HIS A 173 6.72 -16.24 -12.65
N GLU A 174 7.53 -16.89 -13.48
CA GLU A 174 7.49 -16.64 -14.93
C GLU A 174 6.17 -17.08 -15.56
N GLU A 175 5.55 -18.12 -15.03
CA GLU A 175 4.22 -18.52 -15.46
C GLU A 175 3.17 -17.40 -15.19
N ILE A 176 3.23 -16.79 -14.00
CA ILE A 176 2.37 -15.63 -13.66
C ILE A 176 2.69 -14.45 -14.58
N VAL A 177 3.97 -14.18 -14.85
CA VAL A 177 4.40 -13.11 -15.77
C VAL A 177 3.88 -13.35 -17.18
N ASP A 178 3.90 -14.59 -17.66
CA ASP A 178 3.44 -14.96 -19.00
C ASP A 178 1.92 -14.78 -19.16
N TRP A 179 1.15 -15.07 -18.12
CA TRP A 179 -0.30 -14.90 -18.14
C TRP A 179 -0.75 -13.45 -17.87
N LEU A 180 -0.22 -12.82 -16.84
CA LEU A 180 -0.68 -11.50 -16.43
C LEU A 180 0.02 -10.35 -17.13
N GLY A 181 1.27 -10.53 -17.58
CA GLY A 181 2.01 -9.50 -18.31
C GLY A 181 1.23 -8.95 -19.51
N PRO A 182 0.77 -9.81 -20.44
CA PRO A 182 -0.06 -9.35 -21.57
C PRO A 182 -1.36 -8.69 -21.15
N THR A 183 -1.96 -9.12 -20.03
CA THR A 183 -3.19 -8.53 -19.49
C THR A 183 -2.95 -7.10 -19.00
N LEU A 184 -1.92 -6.89 -18.18
CA LEU A 184 -1.55 -5.55 -17.72
C LEU A 184 -1.09 -4.67 -18.88
N GLN A 185 -0.34 -5.23 -19.82
CA GLN A 185 0.07 -4.54 -21.05
C GLN A 185 -1.15 -3.99 -21.79
N ARG A 186 -2.14 -4.84 -22.03
CA ARG A 186 -3.38 -4.43 -22.68
C ARG A 186 -4.10 -3.31 -21.94
N TYR A 187 -4.25 -3.42 -20.62
CA TYR A 187 -4.90 -2.39 -19.83
C TYR A 187 -4.20 -1.05 -19.92
N LEU A 188 -2.85 -1.05 -19.91
CA LEU A 188 -2.08 0.18 -19.89
C LEU A 188 -1.93 0.81 -21.28
N THR A 189 -1.74 0.01 -22.32
CA THR A 189 -1.25 0.54 -23.61
C THR A 189 -2.18 0.31 -24.80
N ALA A 190 -3.24 -0.51 -24.69
CA ALA A 190 -4.16 -0.70 -25.80
C ALA A 190 -4.88 0.62 -26.15
N PRO A 191 -5.05 0.93 -27.46
CA PRO A 191 -5.68 2.17 -27.91
C PRO A 191 -7.16 2.25 -27.53
N THR A 192 -7.82 1.10 -27.43
CA THR A 192 -9.25 0.96 -27.05
C THR A 192 -9.42 -0.19 -26.06
N PRO A 193 -10.52 -0.20 -25.26
CA PRO A 193 -10.88 -1.32 -24.37
C PRO A 193 -11.03 -2.66 -25.08
#